data_27fb1b41faae90ae50dafe87e9d1ccba
#
_entry.id   27fb1b41faae90ae50dafe87e9d1ccba
#
_cell.length_a   1.000
_cell.length_b   1.000
_cell.length_c   1.000
_cell.angle_alpha   90.00
_cell.angle_beta   90.00
_cell.angle_gamma   90.00
#
_symmetry.space_group_name_H-M   'P 1'
#
loop_
_entity.id
_entity.type
_entity.pdbx_description
1 polymer ?
#
loop_
_entity_poly.entity_id
_entity_poly.type
_entity_poly.pdbx_seq_one_letter_code
_entity_poly.pdbx_strand_id
1 'polypeptide(L)'
;MDIGKLKKYSDLAHDINVTKRNSLEKMRARQIMAYNGRLFRADTETINTVSTLKAHTKEFYILDTNKNPCLIKDPEDFITKLIERNQETLITLSQLHDSLQRRR
;
A
#
# COMPACT_ATOMS: atom_id res chain seq x y z
N MET A 1 1.26 -8.87 42.42
CA MET A 1 1.04 -8.73 40.97
C MET A 1 0.34 -9.98 40.48
N ASP A 2 -0.78 -9.81 39.83
CA ASP A 2 -1.57 -10.95 39.37
C ASP A 2 -1.04 -11.42 38.01
N ILE A 3 -0.50 -12.63 37.96
CA ILE A 3 0.06 -13.23 36.75
C ILE A 3 -1.02 -13.36 35.64
N GLY A 4 -2.29 -13.63 36.04
CA GLY A 4 -3.39 -13.72 35.11
C GLY A 4 -3.70 -12.42 34.39
N LYS A 5 -3.62 -11.27 35.08
CA LYS A 5 -3.78 -9.96 34.46
C LYS A 5 -2.64 -9.64 33.49
N LEU A 6 -1.41 -9.99 33.85
CA LEU A 6 -0.25 -9.78 33.01
C LEU A 6 -0.37 -10.58 31.71
N LYS A 7 -0.82 -11.83 31.79
CA LYS A 7 -1.02 -12.70 30.64
C LYS A 7 -2.11 -12.17 29.71
N LYS A 8 -3.25 -11.70 30.25
CA LYS A 8 -4.32 -11.09 29.46
C LYS A 8 -3.83 -9.84 28.70
N TYR A 9 -3.02 -9.01 29.33
CA TYR A 9 -2.44 -7.82 28.73
C TYR A 9 -1.53 -8.18 27.58
N SER A 10 -0.67 -9.17 27.75
CA SER A 10 0.25 -9.66 26.73
C SER A 10 -0.52 -10.25 25.54
N ASP A 11 -1.54 -11.06 25.79
CA ASP A 11 -2.37 -11.68 24.74
C ASP A 11 -3.12 -10.61 23.94
N LEU A 12 -3.69 -9.59 24.59
CA LEU A 12 -4.40 -8.50 23.91
C LEU A 12 -3.44 -7.69 23.02
N ALA A 13 -2.25 -7.36 23.52
CA ALA A 13 -1.25 -6.64 22.73
C ALA A 13 -0.79 -7.45 21.52
N HIS A 14 -0.62 -8.76 21.68
CA HIS A 14 -0.26 -9.66 20.60
C HIS A 14 -1.36 -9.69 19.53
N ASP A 15 -2.62 -9.83 19.91
CA ASP A 15 -3.77 -9.87 18.99
C ASP A 15 -3.88 -8.57 18.18
N ILE A 16 -3.68 -7.42 18.82
CA ILE A 16 -3.68 -6.12 18.14
C ILE A 16 -2.54 -6.05 17.10
N ASN A 17 -1.34 -6.49 17.46
CA ASN A 17 -0.18 -6.48 16.58
C ASN A 17 -0.38 -7.42 15.38
N VAL A 18 -0.93 -8.60 15.58
CA VAL A 18 -1.25 -9.55 14.50
C VAL A 18 -2.30 -8.95 13.57
N THR A 19 -3.35 -8.33 14.11
CA THR A 19 -4.40 -7.67 13.32
C THR A 19 -3.81 -6.54 12.47
N LYS A 20 -2.94 -5.70 13.01
CA LYS A 20 -2.26 -4.63 12.27
C LYS A 20 -1.40 -5.19 11.14
N ARG A 21 -0.63 -6.26 11.41
CA ARG A 21 0.21 -6.91 10.41
C ARG A 21 -0.63 -7.47 9.26
N ASN A 22 -1.70 -8.21 9.59
CA ASN A 22 -2.59 -8.79 8.59
C ASN A 22 -3.27 -7.72 7.76
N SER A 23 -3.67 -6.61 8.38
CA SER A 23 -4.27 -5.46 7.69
C SER A 23 -3.30 -4.80 6.73
N LEU A 24 -2.03 -4.63 7.15
CA LEU A 24 -0.99 -4.07 6.30
C LEU A 24 -0.71 -4.97 5.10
N GLU A 25 -0.63 -6.28 5.28
CA GLU A 25 -0.46 -7.24 4.19
C GLU A 25 -1.62 -7.19 3.20
N LYS A 26 -2.86 -7.11 3.69
CA LYS A 26 -4.05 -6.96 2.85
C LYS A 26 -4.03 -5.64 2.07
N MET A 27 -3.60 -4.54 2.71
CA MET A 27 -3.48 -3.25 2.05
C MET A 27 -2.42 -3.27 0.95
N ARG A 28 -1.28 -3.89 1.21
CA ARG A 28 -0.23 -4.06 0.19
C ARG A 28 -0.73 -4.85 -1.01
N ALA A 29 -1.52 -5.90 -0.77
CA ALA A 29 -2.13 -6.68 -1.83
C ALA A 29 -3.17 -5.86 -2.62
N ARG A 30 -3.84 -4.90 -1.98
CA ARG A 30 -4.80 -3.99 -2.61
C ARG A 30 -4.15 -2.78 -3.28
N GLN A 31 -2.88 -2.49 -2.98
CA GLN A 31 -2.12 -1.44 -3.65
C GLN A 31 -1.75 -1.85 -5.07
N ILE A 32 -2.75 -2.27 -5.83
CA ILE A 32 -2.60 -2.66 -7.22
C ILE A 32 -3.58 -1.85 -8.03
N MET A 33 -3.08 -1.27 -9.11
CA MET A 33 -3.84 -0.43 -10.01
C MET A 33 -3.90 -1.08 -11.40
N ALA A 34 -5.08 -1.10 -12.00
CA ALA A 34 -5.23 -1.51 -13.39
C ALA A 34 -5.02 -0.30 -14.30
N TYR A 35 -4.15 -0.42 -15.28
CA TYR A 35 -3.87 0.63 -16.26
C TYR A 35 -3.51 0.00 -17.61
N ASN A 36 -4.19 0.42 -18.68
CA ASN A 36 -4.00 -0.10 -20.03
C ASN A 36 -4.08 -1.63 -20.13
N GLY A 37 -5.00 -2.22 -19.36
CA GLY A 37 -5.20 -3.68 -19.35
C GLY A 37 -4.13 -4.45 -18.59
N ARG A 38 -3.26 -3.78 -17.85
CA ARG A 38 -2.20 -4.38 -17.05
C ARG A 38 -2.33 -3.95 -15.59
N LEU A 39 -1.73 -4.72 -14.70
CA LEU A 39 -1.73 -4.43 -13.27
C LEU A 39 -0.37 -3.89 -12.84
N PHE A 40 -0.39 -2.81 -12.05
CA PHE A 40 0.81 -2.18 -11.51
C PHE A 40 0.69 -2.02 -10.00
N ARG A 41 1.82 -2.09 -9.31
CA ARG A 41 1.84 -1.79 -7.88
C ARG A 41 1.80 -0.28 -7.67
N ALA A 42 0.87 0.16 -6.83
CA ALA A 42 0.75 1.57 -6.46
C ALA A 42 1.45 1.84 -5.11
N ASP A 43 2.64 1.30 -4.94
CA ASP A 43 3.46 1.49 -3.75
C ASP A 43 4.41 2.69 -3.91
N THR A 44 5.04 3.09 -2.81
CA THR A 44 5.95 4.23 -2.79
C THR A 44 7.14 4.04 -3.72
N GLU A 45 7.67 2.82 -3.80
CA GLU A 45 8.80 2.50 -4.68
C GLU A 45 8.44 2.73 -6.15
N THR A 46 7.30 2.25 -6.59
CA THR A 46 6.82 2.44 -7.96
C THR A 46 6.57 3.92 -8.24
N ILE A 47 5.93 4.64 -7.32
CA ILE A 47 5.67 6.08 -7.46
C ILE A 47 6.98 6.84 -7.60
N ASN A 48 7.98 6.55 -6.77
CA ASN A 48 9.28 7.20 -6.84
C ASN A 48 10.00 6.92 -8.16
N THR A 49 9.95 5.68 -8.63
CA THR A 49 10.54 5.28 -9.91
C THR A 49 9.88 6.05 -11.07
N VAL A 50 8.56 6.10 -11.11
CA VAL A 50 7.79 6.80 -12.14
C VAL A 50 8.07 8.31 -12.10
N SER A 51 8.13 8.89 -10.89
CA SER A 51 8.43 10.30 -10.70
C SER A 51 9.81 10.65 -11.25
N THR A 52 10.81 9.81 -11.00
CA THR A 52 12.17 10.00 -11.51
C THR A 52 12.21 9.89 -13.04
N LEU A 53 11.58 8.87 -13.60
CA LEU A 53 11.54 8.67 -15.05
C LEU A 53 10.81 9.80 -15.75
N LYS A 54 9.70 10.25 -15.20
CA LYS A 54 8.91 11.36 -15.72
C LYS A 54 9.71 12.66 -15.81
N ALA A 55 10.61 12.89 -14.85
CA ALA A 55 11.47 14.07 -14.83
C ALA A 55 12.51 14.07 -15.94
N HIS A 56 12.86 12.91 -16.48
CA HIS A 56 13.93 12.75 -17.48
C HIS A 56 13.45 12.38 -18.88
N THR A 57 12.26 11.75 -19.02
CA THR A 57 11.74 11.31 -20.30
C THR A 57 10.25 11.58 -20.43
N LYS A 58 9.78 11.69 -21.67
CA LYS A 58 8.34 11.89 -21.96
C LYS A 58 7.58 10.57 -21.98
N GLU A 59 8.26 9.49 -22.33
CA GLU A 59 7.72 8.13 -22.36
C GLU A 59 8.77 7.18 -21.77
N PHE A 60 8.32 6.12 -21.13
CA PHE A 60 9.24 5.13 -20.58
C PHE A 60 8.57 3.78 -20.45
N TYR A 61 9.38 2.74 -20.31
CA TYR A 61 8.91 1.40 -19.99
C TYR A 61 9.00 1.17 -18.49
N ILE A 62 8.00 0.48 -17.94
CA ILE A 62 7.99 0.03 -16.55
C ILE A 62 7.45 -1.40 -16.52
N LEU A 63 7.91 -2.19 -15.56
CA LEU A 63 7.45 -3.56 -15.39
C LEU A 63 6.10 -3.57 -14.67
N ASP A 64 5.16 -4.37 -15.20
CA ASP A 64 3.90 -4.63 -14.50
C ASP A 64 4.09 -5.67 -13.38
N THR A 65 3.00 -6.07 -12.69
CA THR A 65 3.07 -7.07 -11.62
C THR A 65 3.54 -8.44 -12.09
N ASN A 66 3.38 -8.74 -13.38
CA ASN A 66 3.85 -9.97 -14.00
C ASN A 66 5.26 -9.87 -14.56
N LYS A 67 5.96 -8.75 -14.29
CA LYS A 67 7.31 -8.44 -14.77
C LYS A 67 7.40 -8.34 -16.30
N ASN A 68 6.33 -7.93 -16.95
CA ASN A 68 6.32 -7.64 -18.38
C ASN A 68 6.53 -6.15 -18.59
N PRO A 69 7.42 -5.76 -19.55
CA PRO A 69 7.61 -4.33 -19.85
C PRO A 69 6.35 -3.74 -20.48
N CYS A 70 5.99 -2.55 -20.02
CA CYS A 70 4.84 -1.81 -20.55
C CYS A 70 5.24 -0.37 -20.81
N LEU A 71 4.94 0.14 -22.03
CA LEU A 71 5.21 1.52 -22.39
C LEU A 71 4.17 2.44 -21.78
N ILE A 72 4.63 3.45 -21.05
CA ILE A 72 3.77 4.48 -20.46
C ILE A 72 3.90 5.73 -21.35
N LYS A 73 2.84 6.02 -22.09
CA LYS A 73 2.79 7.16 -23.03
C LYS A 73 2.38 8.45 -22.36
N ASP A 74 1.60 8.37 -21.27
CA ASP A 74 1.15 9.53 -20.48
C ASP A 74 1.57 9.37 -19.03
N PRO A 75 2.82 9.73 -18.70
CA PRO A 75 3.33 9.60 -17.34
C PRO A 75 2.58 10.44 -16.31
N GLU A 76 2.06 11.61 -16.70
CA GLU A 76 1.26 12.46 -15.81
C GLU A 76 0.00 11.76 -15.33
N ASP A 77 -0.77 11.20 -16.25
CA ASP A 77 -1.98 10.45 -15.93
C ASP A 77 -1.66 9.20 -15.12
N PHE A 78 -0.60 8.49 -15.50
CA PHE A 78 -0.17 7.27 -14.83
C PHE A 78 0.21 7.53 -13.36
N ILE A 79 1.05 8.55 -13.11
CA ILE A 79 1.48 8.87 -11.73
C ILE A 79 0.32 9.38 -10.88
N THR A 80 -0.60 10.15 -11.48
CA THR A 80 -1.79 10.64 -10.77
C THR A 80 -2.63 9.46 -10.28
N LYS A 81 -2.87 8.48 -11.12
CA LYS A 81 -3.63 7.28 -10.77
C LYS A 81 -2.91 6.42 -9.74
N LEU A 82 -1.59 6.29 -9.83
CA LEU A 82 -0.79 5.58 -8.84
C LEU A 82 -0.92 6.22 -7.46
N ILE A 83 -0.80 7.55 -7.39
CA ILE A 83 -0.89 8.29 -6.13
C ILE A 83 -2.30 8.17 -5.54
N GLU A 84 -3.34 8.31 -6.36
CA GLU A 84 -4.72 8.15 -5.91
C GLU A 84 -4.94 6.77 -5.28
N ARG A 85 -4.51 5.71 -5.95
CA ARG A 85 -4.66 4.35 -5.44
C ARG A 85 -3.86 4.12 -4.15
N ASN A 86 -2.63 4.62 -4.10
CA ASN A 86 -1.79 4.57 -2.90
C ASN A 86 -2.47 5.27 -1.72
N GLN A 87 -3.00 6.47 -1.93
CA GLN A 87 -3.64 7.24 -0.88
C GLN A 87 -4.96 6.61 -0.42
N GLU A 88 -5.76 6.03 -1.31
CA GLU A 88 -6.97 5.30 -0.95
C GLU A 88 -6.67 4.16 0.02
N THR A 89 -5.62 3.39 -0.24
CA THR A 89 -5.23 2.28 0.64
C THR A 89 -4.71 2.78 1.98
N LEU A 90 -3.94 3.86 2.01
CA LEU A 90 -3.43 4.44 3.25
C LEU A 90 -4.55 5.05 4.10
N ILE A 91 -5.53 5.68 3.48
CA ILE A 91 -6.71 6.21 4.19
C ILE A 91 -7.47 5.06 4.85
N THR A 92 -7.70 3.98 4.14
CA THR A 92 -8.37 2.78 4.69
C THR A 92 -7.58 2.20 5.87
N LEU A 93 -6.27 2.10 5.74
CA LEU A 93 -5.39 1.61 6.82
C LEU A 93 -5.44 2.53 8.03
N SER A 94 -5.44 3.86 7.82
CA SER A 94 -5.54 4.85 8.89
C SER A 94 -6.85 4.71 9.66
N GLN A 95 -7.96 4.54 8.97
CA GLN A 95 -9.28 4.33 9.58
C GLN A 95 -9.30 3.06 10.44
N LEU A 96 -8.71 1.98 9.95
CA LEU A 96 -8.61 0.74 10.70
C LEU A 96 -7.73 0.91 11.93
N HIS A 97 -6.61 1.60 11.81
CA HIS A 97 -5.70 1.89 12.93
C HIS A 97 -6.42 2.68 14.03
N ASP A 98 -7.17 3.71 13.68
CA ASP A 98 -7.98 4.50 14.61
C ASP A 98 -9.03 3.64 15.30
N SER A 99 -9.70 2.77 14.55
CA SER A 99 -10.68 1.82 15.10
C SER A 99 -10.05 0.88 16.14
N LEU A 100 -8.84 0.37 15.87
CA LEU A 100 -8.12 -0.51 16.80
C LEU A 100 -7.69 0.24 18.06
N GLN A 101 -7.30 1.50 17.95
CA GLN A 101 -6.94 2.31 19.12
C GLN A 101 -8.13 2.63 20.02
N ARG A 102 -9.32 2.80 19.46
CA ARG A 102 -10.55 3.04 20.22
C ARG A 102 -10.99 1.86 21.06
N ARG A 103 -10.49 0.67 20.80
CA ARG A 103 -10.81 -0.55 21.54
C ARG A 103 -9.99 -0.73 22.82
N ARG A 104 -9.11 0.18 23.13
CA ARG A 104 -8.29 0.17 24.36
C ARG A 104 -9.05 0.69 25.55
#